data_3f5f0960d2db3e62d289eae1b88914be
#
_entry.id   3f5f0960d2db3e62d289eae1b88914be
#
_cell.length_a   1.000
_cell.length_b   1.000
_cell.length_c   1.000
_cell.angle_alpha   90.00
_cell.angle_beta   90.00
_cell.angle_gamma   90.00
#
_symmetry.space_group_name_H-M   'P 1'
#
loop_
_entity.id
_entity.type
_entity.pdbx_description
1 polymer ?
#
loop_
_entity_poly.entity_id
_entity_poly.type
_entity_poly.pdbx_seq_one_letter_code
_entity_poly.pdbx_strand_id
1 'polypeptide(L)'
;MPESQALVLGGGGVAGIAWITGVLAGLADAGQDVTGGELIVGTSAGAAVAAQLGSGLPLDDLFARQAEPARQAREIAAELDLEKAGAELADLTAGLSGAEALRRVGSYALAARTVAEADRRAVIVSRLPAVDWPERRLLLVAVDTRAARPGYSTGTAA
;
A
#
# COMPACT_ATOMS: atom_id res chain seq x y z
N MET A 1 26.82 -14.68 10.87
CA MET A 1 25.34 -14.75 10.93
C MET A 1 24.83 -14.23 9.62
N PRO A 2 23.92 -14.86 8.91
CA PRO A 2 23.30 -14.22 7.77
C PRO A 2 22.64 -12.94 8.25
N GLU A 3 22.88 -11.85 7.55
CA GLU A 3 22.24 -10.56 7.86
C GLU A 3 20.76 -10.67 7.53
N SER A 4 19.89 -10.44 8.52
CA SER A 4 18.44 -10.38 8.30
C SER A 4 18.12 -9.12 7.48
N GLN A 5 17.37 -9.28 6.40
CA GLN A 5 16.99 -8.19 5.50
C GLN A 5 15.48 -7.95 5.53
N ALA A 6 15.11 -6.67 5.59
CA ALA A 6 13.73 -6.24 5.44
C ALA A 6 13.60 -5.27 4.26
N LEU A 7 12.62 -5.52 3.39
CA LEU A 7 12.25 -4.62 2.31
C LEU A 7 11.09 -3.73 2.76
N VAL A 8 11.33 -2.41 2.80
CA VAL A 8 10.32 -1.43 3.23
C VAL A 8 9.87 -0.60 2.02
N LEU A 9 8.58 -0.68 1.70
CA LEU A 9 7.97 -0.06 0.53
C LEU A 9 7.00 1.04 0.94
N GLY A 10 7.22 2.25 0.42
CA GLY A 10 6.46 3.44 0.75
C GLY A 10 5.17 3.64 -0.03
N GLY A 11 4.50 4.76 0.23
CA GLY A 11 3.31 5.19 -0.49
C GLY A 11 3.64 5.78 -1.87
N GLY A 12 2.61 6.17 -2.64
CA GLY A 12 2.77 6.83 -3.95
C GLY A 12 1.62 6.63 -4.93
N GLY A 13 0.50 6.07 -4.48
CA GLY A 13 -0.67 5.82 -5.34
C GLY A 13 -0.36 4.82 -6.47
N VAL A 14 -1.11 4.90 -7.56
CA VAL A 14 -0.92 4.00 -8.72
C VAL A 14 0.44 4.22 -9.36
N ALA A 15 0.87 5.47 -9.49
CA ALA A 15 2.21 5.80 -10.00
C ALA A 15 3.32 5.21 -9.11
N GLY A 16 3.12 5.21 -7.78
CA GLY A 16 4.04 4.59 -6.83
C GLY A 16 4.14 3.07 -7.01
N ILE A 17 3.03 2.38 -7.30
CA ILE A 17 3.06 0.95 -7.60
C ILE A 17 3.97 0.70 -8.81
N ALA A 18 3.75 1.41 -9.91
CA ALA A 18 4.55 1.26 -11.13
C ALA A 18 6.02 1.61 -10.89
N TRP A 19 6.28 2.71 -10.17
CA TRP A 19 7.64 3.14 -9.87
C TRP A 19 8.41 2.13 -9.01
N ILE A 20 7.80 1.67 -7.90
CA ILE A 20 8.42 0.68 -7.00
C ILE A 20 8.71 -0.61 -7.78
N THR A 21 7.72 -1.12 -8.54
CA THR A 21 7.89 -2.35 -9.33
C THR A 21 9.00 -2.20 -10.37
N GLY A 22 9.07 -1.04 -11.05
CA GLY A 22 10.11 -0.74 -12.02
C GLY A 22 11.51 -0.67 -11.40
N VAL A 23 11.64 -0.05 -10.21
CA VAL A 23 12.92 0.00 -9.50
C VAL A 23 13.37 -1.40 -9.08
N LEU A 24 12.45 -2.22 -8.54
CA LEU A 24 12.79 -3.58 -8.15
C LEU A 24 13.20 -4.43 -9.36
N ALA A 25 12.49 -4.32 -10.49
CA ALA A 25 12.86 -5.02 -11.72
C ALA A 25 14.23 -4.58 -12.23
N GLY A 26 14.50 -3.27 -12.29
CA GLY A 26 15.80 -2.75 -12.72
C GLY A 26 16.96 -3.15 -11.80
N LEU A 27 16.72 -3.27 -10.49
CA LEU A 27 17.72 -3.79 -9.56
C LEU A 27 18.00 -5.28 -9.81
N ALA A 28 16.96 -6.07 -10.03
CA ALA A 28 17.11 -7.49 -10.33
C ALA A 28 17.86 -7.72 -11.65
N ASP A 29 17.54 -6.94 -12.70
CA ASP A 29 18.26 -6.96 -13.99
C ASP A 29 19.75 -6.61 -13.84
N ALA A 30 20.07 -5.74 -12.89
CA ALA A 30 21.44 -5.39 -12.55
C ALA A 30 22.12 -6.44 -11.62
N GLY A 31 21.48 -7.56 -11.33
CA GLY A 31 21.99 -8.60 -10.45
C GLY A 31 21.88 -8.27 -8.95
N GLN A 32 21.06 -7.29 -8.59
CA GLN A 32 20.83 -6.83 -7.23
C GLN A 32 19.38 -7.12 -6.80
N ASP A 33 18.95 -8.35 -6.81
CA ASP A 33 17.61 -8.73 -6.35
C ASP A 33 17.48 -8.55 -4.83
N VAL A 34 16.72 -7.53 -4.44
CA VAL A 34 16.43 -7.20 -3.03
C VAL A 34 15.08 -7.76 -2.56
N THR A 35 14.37 -8.46 -3.42
CA THR A 35 13.04 -9.00 -3.09
C THR A 35 13.10 -10.23 -2.19
N GLY A 36 14.28 -10.84 -2.02
CA GLY A 36 14.53 -12.05 -1.22
C GLY A 36 14.51 -11.86 0.31
N GLY A 37 14.36 -10.64 0.84
CA GLY A 37 14.38 -10.36 2.28
C GLY A 37 13.36 -11.16 3.09
N GLU A 38 13.65 -11.39 4.38
CA GLU A 38 12.81 -12.21 5.29
C GLU A 38 11.47 -11.52 5.64
N LEU A 39 11.43 -10.20 5.54
CA LEU A 39 10.27 -9.38 5.88
C LEU A 39 10.03 -8.36 4.79
N ILE A 40 8.77 -8.19 4.40
CA ILE A 40 8.34 -7.05 3.58
C ILE A 40 7.38 -6.18 4.42
N VAL A 41 7.62 -4.88 4.43
CA VAL A 41 6.72 -3.90 5.05
C VAL A 41 6.18 -2.99 3.95
N GLY A 42 4.87 -2.89 3.83
CA GLY A 42 4.23 -2.09 2.78
C GLY A 42 3.25 -1.06 3.33
N THR A 43 3.33 0.17 2.81
CA THR A 43 2.39 1.26 3.10
C THR A 43 1.74 1.73 1.81
N SER A 44 0.40 1.78 1.72
CA SER A 44 -0.35 2.29 0.55
C SER A 44 0.07 1.58 -0.75
N ALA A 45 0.70 2.28 -1.71
CA ALA A 45 1.27 1.68 -2.92
C ALA A 45 2.19 0.50 -2.61
N GLY A 46 3.07 0.67 -1.61
CA GLY A 46 3.97 -0.37 -1.14
C GLY A 46 3.24 -1.58 -0.57
N ALA A 47 2.05 -1.41 0.02
CA ALA A 47 1.22 -2.53 0.46
C ALA A 47 0.74 -3.39 -0.73
N ALA A 48 0.36 -2.75 -1.84
CA ALA A 48 -0.04 -3.46 -3.06
C ALA A 48 1.16 -4.22 -3.66
N VAL A 49 2.32 -3.56 -3.80
CA VAL A 49 3.53 -4.21 -4.33
C VAL A 49 4.00 -5.34 -3.41
N ALA A 50 3.97 -5.15 -2.09
CA ALA A 50 4.33 -6.18 -1.13
C ALA A 50 3.45 -7.44 -1.26
N ALA A 51 2.13 -7.25 -1.42
CA ALA A 51 1.20 -8.36 -1.69
C ALA A 51 1.46 -9.01 -3.06
N GLN A 52 1.77 -8.22 -4.09
CA GLN A 52 2.13 -8.74 -5.42
C GLN A 52 3.41 -9.59 -5.37
N LEU A 53 4.45 -9.13 -4.69
CA LEU A 53 5.68 -9.91 -4.47
C LEU A 53 5.43 -11.21 -3.71
N GLY A 54 4.48 -11.19 -2.77
CA GLY A 54 4.08 -12.38 -2.01
C GLY A 54 3.26 -13.39 -2.82
N SER A 55 2.78 -13.04 -4.01
CA SER A 55 1.93 -13.92 -4.84
C SER A 55 2.67 -15.08 -5.51
N GLY A 56 4.00 -15.05 -5.53
CA GLY A 56 4.83 -16.02 -6.24
C GLY A 56 4.97 -15.76 -7.73
N LEU A 57 4.37 -14.72 -8.30
CA LEU A 57 4.63 -14.32 -9.68
C LEU A 57 6.07 -13.78 -9.83
N PRO A 58 6.74 -14.11 -10.96
CA PRO A 58 8.02 -13.50 -11.30
C PRO A 58 7.94 -11.98 -11.36
N LEU A 59 9.03 -11.31 -11.01
CA LEU A 59 9.09 -9.84 -10.98
C LEU A 59 8.86 -9.22 -12.37
N ASP A 60 9.32 -9.90 -13.43
CA ASP A 60 9.08 -9.48 -14.82
C ASP A 60 7.59 -9.47 -15.18
N ASP A 61 6.83 -10.46 -14.70
CA ASP A 61 5.38 -10.50 -14.90
C ASP A 61 4.68 -9.38 -14.12
N LEU A 62 5.15 -9.08 -12.90
CA LEU A 62 4.65 -7.95 -12.11
C LEU A 62 4.97 -6.61 -12.81
N PHE A 63 6.16 -6.48 -13.39
CA PHE A 63 6.55 -5.31 -14.18
C PHE A 63 5.69 -5.18 -15.44
N ALA A 64 5.49 -6.24 -16.18
CA ALA A 64 4.65 -6.24 -17.38
C ALA A 64 3.20 -5.80 -17.08
N ARG A 65 2.66 -6.15 -15.90
CA ARG A 65 1.35 -5.68 -15.42
C ARG A 65 1.29 -4.17 -15.18
N GLN A 66 2.42 -3.50 -15.02
CA GLN A 66 2.49 -2.04 -14.90
C GLN A 66 2.78 -1.37 -16.24
N ALA A 67 3.62 -1.98 -17.07
CA ALA A 67 4.11 -1.39 -18.31
C ALA A 67 3.18 -1.63 -19.52
N GLU A 68 2.49 -2.78 -19.59
CA GLU A 68 1.65 -3.15 -20.73
C GLU A 68 0.19 -2.71 -20.50
N PRO A 69 -0.37 -1.80 -21.32
CA PRO A 69 -1.73 -1.29 -21.14
C PRO A 69 -2.81 -2.38 -21.04
N ALA A 70 -2.65 -3.48 -21.80
CA ALA A 70 -3.59 -4.60 -21.79
C ALA A 70 -3.61 -5.40 -20.48
N ARG A 71 -2.55 -5.28 -19.67
CA ARG A 71 -2.39 -5.98 -18.37
C ARG A 71 -2.66 -5.10 -17.16
N GLN A 72 -2.81 -3.80 -17.38
CA GLN A 72 -3.04 -2.86 -16.27
C GLN A 72 -4.41 -3.08 -15.63
N ALA A 73 -4.42 -3.09 -14.30
CA ALA A 73 -5.67 -3.13 -13.55
C ALA A 73 -6.43 -1.79 -13.70
N ARG A 74 -7.75 -1.88 -13.79
CA ARG A 74 -8.61 -0.69 -13.81
C ARG A 74 -8.47 0.08 -12.51
N GLU A 75 -8.54 1.42 -12.61
CA GLU A 75 -8.61 2.31 -11.45
C GLU A 75 -9.94 3.05 -11.45
N ILE A 76 -10.47 3.28 -10.25
CA ILE A 76 -11.53 4.24 -10.03
C ILE A 76 -10.84 5.53 -9.58
N ALA A 77 -10.81 6.51 -10.47
CA ALA A 77 -10.23 7.81 -10.15
C ALA A 77 -10.96 8.39 -8.93
N ALA A 78 -10.22 8.73 -7.89
CA ALA A 78 -10.76 9.50 -6.80
C ALA A 78 -10.78 10.97 -7.22
N GLU A 79 -11.95 11.60 -7.17
CA GLU A 79 -12.09 13.05 -7.29
C GLU A 79 -11.65 13.69 -5.97
N LEU A 80 -10.37 13.53 -5.63
CA LEU A 80 -9.80 14.07 -4.42
C LEU A 80 -8.88 15.25 -4.76
N ASP A 81 -9.31 16.43 -4.37
CA ASP A 81 -8.46 17.61 -4.34
C ASP A 81 -7.52 17.51 -3.12
N LEU A 82 -6.29 17.10 -3.37
CA LEU A 82 -5.30 16.89 -2.30
C LEU A 82 -4.92 18.18 -1.58
N GLU A 83 -4.92 19.31 -2.27
CA GLU A 83 -4.61 20.61 -1.68
C GLU A 83 -5.71 21.03 -0.72
N LYS A 84 -6.96 20.95 -1.15
CA LYS A 84 -8.13 21.23 -0.33
C LYS A 84 -8.22 20.28 0.87
N ALA A 85 -8.07 18.99 0.64
CA ALA A 85 -8.10 17.99 1.73
C ALA A 85 -6.96 18.22 2.74
N GLY A 86 -5.77 18.62 2.26
CA GLY A 86 -4.63 18.97 3.12
C GLY A 86 -4.91 20.20 3.98
N ALA A 87 -5.50 21.25 3.40
CA ALA A 87 -5.89 22.45 4.13
C ALA A 87 -6.99 22.15 5.17
N GLU A 88 -8.01 21.41 4.80
CA GLU A 88 -9.08 20.98 5.73
C GLU A 88 -8.52 20.16 6.91
N LEU A 89 -7.58 19.25 6.65
CA LEU A 89 -6.94 18.47 7.71
C LEU A 89 -6.04 19.31 8.60
N ALA A 90 -5.32 20.28 8.06
CA ALA A 90 -4.50 21.20 8.82
C ALA A 90 -5.36 22.05 9.77
N ASP A 91 -6.47 22.62 9.28
CA ASP A 91 -7.41 23.39 10.09
C ASP A 91 -8.08 22.52 11.17
N LEU A 92 -8.47 21.30 10.81
CA LEU A 92 -9.12 20.34 11.70
C LEU A 92 -8.23 19.92 12.87
N THR A 93 -6.92 19.93 12.67
CA THR A 93 -5.94 19.47 13.66
C THR A 93 -5.16 20.60 14.33
N ALA A 94 -5.42 21.86 13.97
CA ALA A 94 -4.73 23.01 14.50
C ALA A 94 -4.84 23.09 16.04
N GLY A 95 -3.69 23.21 16.71
CA GLY A 95 -3.61 23.32 18.17
C GLY A 95 -3.90 22.03 18.95
N LEU A 96 -4.14 20.91 18.27
CA LEU A 96 -4.41 19.64 18.94
C LEU A 96 -3.12 18.86 19.26
N SER A 97 -3.17 18.06 20.32
CA SER A 97 -2.13 17.10 20.66
C SER A 97 -2.11 15.92 19.65
N GLY A 98 -1.00 15.18 19.57
CA GLY A 98 -0.86 14.08 18.62
C GLY A 98 -2.00 13.04 18.66
N ALA A 99 -2.40 12.58 19.85
CA ALA A 99 -3.48 11.60 19.99
C ALA A 99 -4.87 12.20 19.66
N GLU A 100 -5.06 13.48 19.95
CA GLU A 100 -6.31 14.21 19.70
C GLU A 100 -6.45 14.52 18.21
N ALA A 101 -5.37 14.97 17.56
CA ALA A 101 -5.30 15.14 16.13
C ALA A 101 -5.62 13.85 15.37
N LEU A 102 -5.02 12.72 15.78
CA LEU A 102 -5.28 11.41 15.16
C LEU A 102 -6.75 10.98 15.30
N ARG A 103 -7.37 11.19 16.47
CA ARG A 103 -8.81 10.92 16.64
C ARG A 103 -9.68 11.79 15.73
N ARG A 104 -9.32 13.05 15.56
CA ARG A 104 -10.05 13.97 14.70
C ARG A 104 -9.93 13.58 13.24
N VAL A 105 -8.70 13.25 12.78
CA VAL A 105 -8.45 12.73 11.43
C VAL A 105 -9.21 11.41 11.20
N GLY A 106 -9.21 10.50 12.18
CA GLY A 106 -9.96 9.25 12.11
C GLY A 106 -11.47 9.47 11.94
N SER A 107 -12.05 10.41 12.71
CA SER A 107 -13.46 10.75 12.60
C SER A 107 -13.79 11.39 11.23
N TYR A 108 -12.93 12.27 10.72
CA TYR A 108 -13.05 12.85 9.38
C TYR A 108 -13.02 11.76 8.30
N ALA A 109 -12.06 10.84 8.39
CA ALA A 109 -11.94 9.74 7.43
C ALA A 109 -13.17 8.81 7.43
N LEU A 110 -13.73 8.51 8.60
CA LEU A 110 -14.95 7.68 8.72
C LEU A 110 -16.20 8.37 8.17
N ALA A 111 -16.25 9.70 8.20
CA ALA A 111 -17.37 10.50 7.67
C ALA A 111 -17.20 10.86 6.19
N ALA A 112 -16.03 10.62 5.60
CA ALA A 112 -15.74 10.98 4.22
C ALA A 112 -16.62 10.22 3.23
N ARG A 113 -17.07 10.91 2.19
CA ARG A 113 -17.75 10.29 1.05
C ARG A 113 -16.69 9.61 0.18
N THR A 114 -16.72 8.29 0.14
CA THR A 114 -15.79 7.48 -0.65
C THR A 114 -16.54 6.60 -1.63
N VAL A 115 -15.80 5.99 -2.55
CA VAL A 115 -16.32 4.91 -3.41
C VAL A 115 -16.85 3.78 -2.53
N ALA A 116 -17.94 3.14 -2.95
CA ALA A 116 -18.51 2.01 -2.23
C ALA A 116 -17.46 0.92 -1.96
N GLU A 117 -17.48 0.34 -0.77
CA GLU A 117 -16.47 -0.64 -0.34
C GLU A 117 -16.34 -1.81 -1.33
N ALA A 118 -17.47 -2.32 -1.83
CA ALA A 118 -17.49 -3.43 -2.78
C ALA A 118 -16.76 -3.09 -4.09
N ASP A 119 -16.97 -1.88 -4.61
CA ASP A 119 -16.32 -1.41 -5.84
C ASP A 119 -14.83 -1.21 -5.62
N ARG A 120 -14.46 -0.61 -4.49
CA ARG A 120 -13.05 -0.44 -4.13
C ARG A 120 -12.35 -1.77 -3.92
N ARG A 121 -13.00 -2.71 -3.24
CA ARG A 121 -12.50 -4.07 -3.06
C ARG A 121 -12.26 -4.75 -4.42
N ALA A 122 -13.20 -4.65 -5.36
CA ALA A 122 -13.05 -5.23 -6.69
C ALA A 122 -11.81 -4.69 -7.43
N VAL A 123 -11.55 -3.37 -7.34
CA VAL A 123 -10.33 -2.75 -7.88
C VAL A 123 -9.08 -3.32 -7.23
N ILE A 124 -9.04 -3.41 -5.90
CA ILE A 124 -7.87 -3.98 -5.20
C ILE A 124 -7.63 -5.43 -5.61
N VAL A 125 -8.68 -6.25 -5.61
CA VAL A 125 -8.59 -7.66 -6.02
C VAL A 125 -8.06 -7.79 -7.46
N SER A 126 -8.49 -6.93 -8.38
CA SER A 126 -7.99 -6.97 -9.77
C SER A 126 -6.50 -6.67 -9.92
N ARG A 127 -5.89 -6.00 -8.94
CA ARG A 127 -4.45 -5.70 -8.91
C ARG A 127 -3.60 -6.80 -8.32
N LEU A 128 -4.21 -7.65 -7.50
CA LEU A 128 -3.49 -8.68 -6.78
C LEU A 128 -3.53 -9.99 -7.58
N PRO A 129 -2.37 -10.60 -7.88
CA PRO A 129 -2.33 -11.93 -8.52
C PRO A 129 -2.90 -13.03 -7.63
N ALA A 130 -2.77 -12.87 -6.31
CA ALA A 130 -3.35 -13.72 -5.28
C ALA A 130 -3.97 -12.84 -4.20
N VAL A 131 -5.08 -13.31 -3.60
CA VAL A 131 -5.79 -12.60 -2.53
C VAL A 131 -5.54 -13.19 -1.14
N ASP A 132 -4.96 -14.38 -1.10
CA ASP A 132 -4.56 -15.02 0.14
C ASP A 132 -3.25 -14.43 0.66
N TRP A 133 -3.07 -14.49 1.97
CA TRP A 133 -1.82 -14.07 2.58
C TRP A 133 -0.69 -15.02 2.20
N PRO A 134 0.49 -14.50 1.82
CA PRO A 134 1.63 -15.34 1.52
C PRO A 134 2.19 -15.98 2.79
N GLU A 135 2.89 -17.10 2.64
CA GLU A 135 3.67 -17.71 3.73
C GLU A 135 4.78 -16.79 4.25
N ARG A 136 5.27 -15.93 3.37
CA ARG A 136 6.30 -14.93 3.66
C ARG A 136 5.78 -13.90 4.65
N ARG A 137 6.65 -13.47 5.57
CA ARG A 137 6.31 -12.41 6.54
C ARG A 137 6.04 -11.08 5.83
N LEU A 138 4.80 -10.65 5.91
CA LEU A 138 4.30 -9.42 5.31
C LEU A 138 3.61 -8.58 6.38
N LEU A 139 4.00 -7.30 6.49
CA LEU A 139 3.34 -6.31 7.33
C LEU A 139 2.73 -5.22 6.46
N LEU A 140 1.43 -5.05 6.53
CA LEU A 140 0.70 -3.95 5.88
C LEU A 140 0.40 -2.86 6.90
N VAL A 141 0.99 -1.69 6.70
CA VAL A 141 0.81 -0.56 7.61
C VAL A 141 -0.59 0.04 7.45
N ALA A 142 -1.27 0.23 8.57
CA ALA A 142 -2.59 0.83 8.64
C ALA A 142 -2.69 1.76 9.86
N VAL A 143 -3.75 2.55 9.92
CA VAL A 143 -4.11 3.35 11.10
C VAL A 143 -5.48 2.91 11.58
N ASP A 144 -5.57 2.48 12.83
CA ASP A 144 -6.86 2.24 13.47
C ASP A 144 -7.51 3.61 13.74
N THR A 145 -8.53 3.93 12.95
CA THR A 145 -9.24 5.21 13.02
C THR A 145 -10.03 5.40 14.32
N ARG A 146 -10.40 4.32 15.01
CA ARG A 146 -11.11 4.35 16.29
C ARG A 146 -10.17 4.45 17.47
N ALA A 147 -9.11 3.65 17.47
CA ALA A 147 -8.08 3.67 18.50
C ALA A 147 -7.10 4.85 18.34
N ALA A 148 -7.13 5.54 17.21
CA ALA A 148 -6.24 6.66 16.86
C ALA A 148 -4.75 6.30 17.02
N ARG A 149 -4.37 5.13 16.57
CA ARG A 149 -2.99 4.64 16.65
C ARG A 149 -2.59 3.90 15.38
N PRO A 150 -1.32 3.98 15.00
CA PRO A 150 -0.79 3.17 13.91
C PRO A 150 -0.82 1.70 14.29
N GLY A 151 -0.98 0.84 13.31
CA GLY A 151 -0.95 -0.60 13.43
C GLY A 151 -0.47 -1.24 12.14
N TYR A 152 -0.43 -2.54 12.14
CA TYR A 152 -0.15 -3.32 10.94
C TYR A 152 -1.03 -4.57 10.92
N SER A 153 -1.35 -5.03 9.71
CA SER A 153 -2.02 -6.30 9.49
C SER A 153 -1.00 -7.35 9.07
N THR A 154 -1.14 -8.54 9.62
CA THR A 154 -0.34 -9.74 9.30
C THR A 154 -1.27 -10.84 8.82
N GLY A 155 -0.77 -11.80 8.04
CA GLY A 155 -1.56 -12.95 7.58
C GLY A 155 -1.90 -13.99 8.65
N THR A 156 -1.45 -13.83 9.89
CA THR A 156 -1.88 -14.70 10.99
C THR A 156 -3.28 -14.27 11.43
N ALA A 157 -4.25 -15.17 11.25
CA ALA A 157 -5.55 -15.03 11.89
C ALA A 157 -5.35 -14.86 13.40
N ALA A 158 -6.03 -13.86 13.98
CA ALA A 158 -6.10 -13.68 15.41
C ALA A 158 -6.92 -14.81 16.06
#